data_f3d33acaf297df6515e915291689ed07
#
_entry.id   f3d33acaf297df6515e915291689ed07
#
_cell.length_a   1.000
_cell.length_b   1.000
_cell.length_c   1.000
_cell.angle_alpha   90.00
_cell.angle_beta   90.00
_cell.angle_gamma   90.00
#
_symmetry.space_group_name_H-M   'P 1'
#
loop_
_entity.id
_entity.type
_entity.pdbx_description
1 polymer ?
#
loop_
_entity_poly.entity_id
_entity_poly.type
_entity_poly.pdbx_seq_one_letter_code
_entity_poly.pdbx_strand_id
1 'polypeptide(L)'
;MRRIAKLPAIAALLCLSAAAMQPASAEPATLRHGYQAGLPHLPALVMKNQKLVEACLADQGMGSTKVEWFELTGTAQTDALLSDSLDFTSGGVTELATLWVATRGKVKAIAAESAVPNDLLTTNPDVKTLKDFGPGDRIAVPAVKVSPQAIMLQMAAQDAMGDHQRLDALTVAMRPADATVALLTGSSSVNSHFSVPPFQEQELADPKVHRVASSYDIMGGPATVVVVTTTARFHDANPQSIKAERCALERAIKLINDDSRETARIYLDEAHDTKTSQDSLQQILGDPRMIYATAPRNLMKFVNFMYRVGQLKSQPQSWKDLFFPEGQGEDGS
;
A
#
# COMPACT_ATOMS: atom_id res chain seq x y z
N MET A 1 -36.81 65.49 58.69
CA MET A 1 -35.92 64.26 58.64
C MET A 1 -36.27 63.52 57.39
N ARG A 2 -35.49 63.65 56.30
CA ARG A 2 -35.69 62.98 55.00
C ARG A 2 -34.73 61.78 54.91
N ARG A 3 -35.25 60.58 54.81
CA ARG A 3 -34.48 59.36 54.56
C ARG A 3 -34.24 59.22 53.05
N ILE A 4 -32.98 59.19 52.63
CA ILE A 4 -32.52 58.95 51.25
C ILE A 4 -32.32 57.44 51.12
N ALA A 5 -33.11 56.81 50.25
CA ALA A 5 -32.95 55.40 49.87
C ALA A 5 -31.84 55.28 48.81
N LYS A 6 -30.85 54.41 49.09
CA LYS A 6 -29.79 54.03 48.13
C LYS A 6 -30.25 52.81 47.31
N LEU A 7 -30.34 52.97 46.00
CA LEU A 7 -30.49 51.83 45.05
C LEU A 7 -29.11 51.21 44.79
N PRO A 8 -29.00 49.90 44.73
CA PRO A 8 -27.76 49.24 44.22
C PRO A 8 -27.79 49.16 42.73
N ALA A 9 -26.70 49.61 42.08
CA ALA A 9 -26.46 49.43 40.68
C ALA A 9 -26.00 47.98 40.42
N ILE A 10 -26.80 47.22 39.66
CA ILE A 10 -26.45 45.89 39.16
C ILE A 10 -25.66 46.10 37.87
N ALA A 11 -24.33 45.87 37.94
CA ALA A 11 -23.46 45.82 36.77
C ALA A 11 -23.63 44.45 36.12
N ALA A 12 -24.31 44.38 34.98
CA ALA A 12 -24.38 43.17 34.16
C ALA A 12 -23.06 43.00 33.38
N LEU A 13 -22.24 42.04 33.78
CA LEU A 13 -21.03 41.61 33.07
C LEU A 13 -21.44 40.76 31.88
N LEU A 14 -21.46 41.31 30.67
CA LEU A 14 -21.58 40.56 29.43
C LEU A 14 -20.21 39.90 29.13
N CYS A 15 -20.05 38.61 29.47
CA CYS A 15 -18.97 37.78 28.96
C CYS A 15 -19.22 37.50 27.48
N LEU A 16 -18.60 38.22 26.57
CA LEU A 16 -18.45 37.83 25.19
C LEU A 16 -17.46 36.65 25.17
N SER A 17 -17.98 35.43 25.04
CA SER A 17 -17.21 34.27 24.66
C SER A 17 -16.80 34.44 23.19
N ALA A 18 -15.61 35.00 22.92
CA ALA A 18 -14.95 34.90 21.64
C ALA A 18 -14.58 33.44 21.45
N ALA A 19 -15.42 32.67 20.75
CA ALA A 19 -15.02 31.39 20.19
C ALA A 19 -13.84 31.68 19.25
N ALA A 20 -12.65 31.30 19.66
CA ALA A 20 -11.47 31.34 18.80
C ALA A 20 -11.77 30.41 17.63
N MET A 21 -12.20 30.96 16.49
CA MET A 21 -12.17 30.26 15.21
C MET A 21 -10.69 29.98 14.94
N GLN A 22 -10.26 28.74 15.20
CA GLN A 22 -8.99 28.27 14.66
C GLN A 22 -9.06 28.48 13.15
N PRO A 23 -8.05 29.12 12.53
CA PRO A 23 -8.03 29.20 11.08
C PRO A 23 -8.07 27.76 10.56
N ALA A 24 -9.08 27.43 9.76
CA ALA A 24 -9.09 26.20 9.00
C ALA A 24 -7.77 26.20 8.21
N SER A 25 -6.92 25.21 8.45
CA SER A 25 -5.72 25.01 7.64
C SER A 25 -6.17 24.95 6.19
N ALA A 26 -5.60 25.81 5.34
CA ALA A 26 -5.94 25.77 3.92
C ALA A 26 -5.48 24.43 3.36
N GLU A 27 -6.37 23.72 2.67
CA GLU A 27 -6.03 22.52 1.93
C GLU A 27 -4.83 22.77 1.00
N PRO A 28 -4.00 21.77 0.70
CA PRO A 28 -2.76 21.99 -0.04
C PRO A 28 -3.02 22.41 -1.49
N ALA A 29 -2.16 23.25 -2.03
CA ALA A 29 -2.21 23.63 -3.45
C ALA A 29 -1.73 22.49 -4.37
N THR A 30 -1.02 21.49 -3.83
CA THR A 30 -0.51 20.32 -4.54
C THR A 30 -0.61 19.10 -3.63
N LEU A 31 -1.18 18.01 -4.15
CA LEU A 31 -1.16 16.67 -3.55
C LEU A 31 -0.07 15.82 -4.20
N ARG A 32 0.69 15.11 -3.40
CA ARG A 32 1.84 14.32 -3.83
C ARG A 32 1.65 12.85 -3.46
N HIS A 33 1.63 11.99 -4.48
CA HIS A 33 1.37 10.57 -4.36
C HIS A 33 2.60 9.75 -4.70
N GLY A 34 2.97 8.81 -3.82
CA GLY A 34 3.97 7.78 -4.10
C GLY A 34 3.31 6.45 -4.49
N TYR A 35 3.85 5.77 -5.49
CA TYR A 35 3.39 4.43 -5.92
C TYR A 35 4.56 3.58 -6.41
N GLN A 36 4.30 2.29 -6.69
CA GLN A 36 5.26 1.37 -7.32
C GLN A 36 4.66 0.77 -8.58
N ALA A 37 5.53 0.17 -9.42
CA ALA A 37 5.12 -0.57 -10.60
C ALA A 37 4.46 -1.92 -10.24
N GLY A 38 3.62 -2.43 -11.16
CA GLY A 38 2.97 -3.72 -11.07
C GLY A 38 1.48 -3.64 -10.76
N LEU A 39 0.76 -4.72 -11.06
CA LEU A 39 -0.69 -4.79 -10.85
C LEU A 39 -1.14 -4.68 -9.38
N PRO A 40 -0.33 -4.97 -8.35
CA PRO A 40 -0.73 -4.64 -6.98
C PRO A 40 -1.06 -3.16 -6.76
N HIS A 41 -0.43 -2.25 -7.53
CA HIS A 41 -0.62 -0.79 -7.45
C HIS A 41 -1.52 -0.24 -8.58
N LEU A 42 -2.27 -1.11 -9.25
CA LEU A 42 -3.14 -0.72 -10.37
C LEU A 42 -4.16 0.37 -10.02
N PRO A 43 -4.79 0.41 -8.83
CA PRO A 43 -5.66 1.51 -8.48
C PRO A 43 -4.98 2.89 -8.57
N ALA A 44 -3.75 3.02 -8.09
CA ALA A 44 -2.98 4.27 -8.18
C ALA A 44 -2.71 4.66 -9.65
N LEU A 45 -2.37 3.68 -10.53
CA LEU A 45 -2.16 3.93 -11.96
C LEU A 45 -3.46 4.38 -12.66
N VAL A 46 -4.60 3.78 -12.30
CA VAL A 46 -5.90 4.18 -12.83
C VAL A 46 -6.28 5.57 -12.35
N MET A 47 -6.07 5.88 -11.06
CA MET A 47 -6.31 7.22 -10.50
C MET A 47 -5.50 8.28 -11.25
N LYS A 48 -4.23 8.01 -11.53
CA LYS A 48 -3.31 8.87 -12.25
C LYS A 48 -3.74 9.08 -13.70
N ASN A 49 -3.95 8.01 -14.46
CA ASN A 49 -4.30 8.05 -15.87
C ASN A 49 -5.62 8.77 -16.12
N GLN A 50 -6.63 8.44 -15.32
CA GLN A 50 -7.99 8.97 -15.45
C GLN A 50 -8.20 10.29 -14.71
N LYS A 51 -7.14 10.85 -14.05
CA LYS A 51 -7.18 12.08 -13.24
C LYS A 51 -8.33 12.06 -12.22
N LEU A 52 -8.52 10.91 -11.57
CA LEU A 52 -9.66 10.72 -10.66
C LEU A 52 -9.54 11.55 -9.38
N VAL A 53 -8.31 11.78 -8.90
CA VAL A 53 -8.07 12.64 -7.73
C VAL A 53 -8.47 14.08 -8.05
N GLU A 54 -8.03 14.61 -9.20
CA GLU A 54 -8.41 15.95 -9.67
C GLU A 54 -9.93 16.09 -9.86
N ALA A 55 -10.58 15.08 -10.42
CA ALA A 55 -12.03 15.08 -10.59
C ALA A 55 -12.75 15.11 -9.24
N CYS A 56 -12.33 14.26 -8.28
CA CYS A 56 -12.92 14.23 -6.94
C CYS A 56 -12.61 15.50 -6.12
N LEU A 57 -11.46 16.15 -6.34
CA LEU A 57 -11.13 17.45 -5.77
C LEU A 57 -12.06 18.55 -6.32
N ALA A 58 -12.30 18.54 -7.64
CA ALA A 58 -13.22 19.49 -8.27
C ALA A 58 -14.65 19.36 -7.75
N ASP A 59 -15.13 18.12 -7.52
CA ASP A 59 -16.43 17.84 -6.90
C ASP A 59 -16.56 18.44 -5.48
N GLN A 60 -15.42 18.72 -4.83
CA GLN A 60 -15.34 19.32 -3.51
C GLN A 60 -14.97 20.83 -3.53
N GLY A 61 -14.97 21.45 -4.71
CA GLY A 61 -14.64 22.87 -4.87
C GLY A 61 -13.13 23.17 -4.85
N MET A 62 -12.28 22.14 -4.95
CA MET A 62 -10.82 22.24 -4.93
C MET A 62 -10.18 22.01 -6.31
N GLY A 63 -10.86 22.36 -7.39
CA GLY A 63 -10.42 22.09 -8.77
C GLY A 63 -9.11 22.77 -9.21
N SER A 64 -8.53 23.65 -8.39
CA SER A 64 -7.23 24.28 -8.64
C SER A 64 -6.05 23.50 -8.02
N THR A 65 -6.31 22.51 -7.19
CA THR A 65 -5.27 21.67 -6.56
C THR A 65 -4.59 20.80 -7.62
N LYS A 66 -3.27 20.84 -7.66
CA LYS A 66 -2.47 19.99 -8.54
C LYS A 66 -2.26 18.62 -7.91
N VAL A 67 -2.11 17.60 -8.75
CA VAL A 67 -1.74 16.24 -8.29
C VAL A 67 -0.44 15.83 -8.96
N GLU A 68 0.52 15.40 -8.16
CA GLU A 68 1.83 14.94 -8.61
C GLU A 68 2.06 13.49 -8.18
N TRP A 69 2.60 12.68 -9.10
CA TRP A 69 2.80 11.24 -8.92
C TRP A 69 4.27 10.88 -9.01
N PHE A 70 4.75 10.11 -8.03
CA PHE A 70 6.15 9.71 -7.91
C PHE A 70 6.27 8.19 -7.83
N GLU A 71 6.96 7.58 -8.80
CA GLU A 71 7.28 6.16 -8.74
C GLU A 71 8.50 5.94 -7.85
N LEU A 72 8.29 5.36 -6.67
CA LEU A 72 9.30 5.16 -5.64
C LEU A 72 9.22 3.75 -5.06
N THR A 73 10.34 3.20 -4.62
CA THR A 73 10.36 1.94 -3.86
C THR A 73 9.75 2.11 -2.47
N GLY A 74 9.34 1.01 -1.81
CA GLY A 74 8.65 1.05 -0.51
C GLY A 74 9.41 1.85 0.56
N THR A 75 10.73 1.65 0.69
CA THR A 75 11.56 2.42 1.66
C THR A 75 11.62 3.91 1.32
N ALA A 76 11.79 4.26 0.04
CA ALA A 76 11.81 5.66 -0.39
C ALA A 76 10.43 6.33 -0.20
N GLN A 77 9.31 5.61 -0.42
CA GLN A 77 7.98 6.12 -0.09
C GLN A 77 7.83 6.40 1.41
N THR A 78 8.31 5.48 2.25
CA THR A 78 8.29 5.63 3.71
C THR A 78 9.03 6.90 4.17
N ASP A 79 10.25 7.09 3.67
CA ASP A 79 11.07 8.25 4.01
C ASP A 79 10.44 9.55 3.50
N ALA A 80 9.90 9.55 2.29
CA ALA A 80 9.22 10.70 1.70
C ALA A 80 7.93 11.08 2.44
N LEU A 81 7.15 10.09 2.91
CA LEU A 81 5.96 10.32 3.73
C LEU A 81 6.32 10.93 5.09
N LEU A 82 7.36 10.40 5.75
CA LEU A 82 7.80 10.88 7.07
C LEU A 82 8.45 12.27 7.02
N SER A 83 9.04 12.64 5.88
CA SER A 83 9.63 13.96 5.64
C SER A 83 8.67 14.98 5.03
N ASP A 84 7.38 14.64 4.91
CA ASP A 84 6.35 15.45 4.27
C ASP A 84 6.63 15.80 2.80
N SER A 85 7.44 14.98 2.14
CA SER A 85 7.68 15.08 0.68
C SER A 85 6.60 14.38 -0.13
N LEU A 86 5.85 13.48 0.50
CA LEU A 86 4.61 12.88 -0.01
C LEU A 86 3.47 13.11 0.98
N ASP A 87 2.27 13.20 0.45
CA ASP A 87 1.02 13.33 1.21
C ASP A 87 0.32 11.97 1.34
N PHE A 88 0.41 11.14 0.29
CA PHE A 88 -0.11 9.78 0.24
C PHE A 88 0.92 8.81 -0.32
N THR A 89 0.81 7.56 0.12
CA THR A 89 1.56 6.45 -0.49
C THR A 89 0.64 5.29 -0.81
N SER A 90 0.75 4.74 -2.02
CA SER A 90 0.31 3.39 -2.38
C SER A 90 1.45 2.44 -2.03
N GLY A 91 1.42 1.89 -0.82
CA GLY A 91 2.55 1.17 -0.22
C GLY A 91 2.17 -0.17 0.39
N GLY A 92 3.18 -0.94 0.80
CA GLY A 92 2.97 -2.26 1.37
C GLY A 92 2.36 -2.24 2.77
N VAL A 93 1.52 -3.21 3.04
CA VAL A 93 0.85 -3.36 4.35
C VAL A 93 1.83 -3.59 5.51
N THR A 94 2.97 -4.19 5.24
CA THR A 94 4.02 -4.46 6.24
C THR A 94 4.83 -3.21 6.59
N GLU A 95 5.02 -2.33 5.60
CA GLU A 95 5.53 -0.98 5.80
C GLU A 95 4.58 -0.15 6.67
N LEU A 96 3.27 -0.20 6.39
CA LEU A 96 2.26 0.43 7.25
C LEU A 96 2.36 -0.05 8.70
N ALA A 97 2.42 -1.37 8.94
CA ALA A 97 2.52 -1.93 10.29
C ALA A 97 3.78 -1.42 11.02
N THR A 98 4.90 -1.35 10.32
CA THR A 98 6.16 -0.82 10.85
C THR A 98 6.06 0.67 11.18
N LEU A 99 5.49 1.46 10.25
CA LEU A 99 5.26 2.90 10.44
C LEU A 99 4.30 3.19 11.57
N TRP A 100 3.22 2.43 11.69
CA TRP A 100 2.26 2.57 12.78
C TRP A 100 2.94 2.43 14.15
N VAL A 101 3.78 1.42 14.31
CA VAL A 101 4.57 1.22 15.56
C VAL A 101 5.56 2.36 15.76
N ALA A 102 6.37 2.68 14.74
CA ALA A 102 7.42 3.70 14.84
C ALA A 102 6.87 5.10 15.16
N THR A 103 5.69 5.42 14.62
CA THR A 103 5.02 6.72 14.80
C THR A 103 4.01 6.74 15.94
N ARG A 104 3.85 5.63 16.68
CA ARG A 104 2.84 5.47 17.73
C ARG A 104 1.42 5.74 17.22
N GLY A 105 1.08 5.15 16.07
CA GLY A 105 -0.23 5.28 15.43
C GLY A 105 -0.48 6.58 14.69
N LYS A 106 0.55 7.41 14.44
CA LYS A 106 0.41 8.67 13.69
C LYS A 106 0.46 8.49 12.17
N VAL A 107 0.85 7.33 11.68
CA VAL A 107 0.71 6.93 10.28
C VAL A 107 -0.29 5.80 10.21
N LYS A 108 -1.31 5.95 9.35
CA LYS A 108 -2.39 4.98 9.17
C LYS A 108 -2.82 4.92 7.71
N ALA A 109 -3.51 3.84 7.36
CA ALA A 109 -4.17 3.72 6.07
C ALA A 109 -5.53 4.42 6.06
N ILE A 110 -5.92 4.94 4.90
CA ILE A 110 -7.28 5.41 4.62
C ILE A 110 -8.12 4.32 3.97
N ALA A 111 -7.49 3.39 3.23
CA ALA A 111 -8.13 2.23 2.60
C ALA A 111 -7.11 1.16 2.23
N ALA A 112 -7.58 -0.08 2.00
CA ALA A 112 -6.84 -1.07 1.23
C ALA A 112 -6.92 -0.77 -0.27
N GLU A 113 -6.02 -1.36 -1.07
CA GLU A 113 -6.05 -1.25 -2.53
C GLU A 113 -6.19 -2.60 -3.21
N SER A 114 -5.35 -3.56 -2.80
CA SER A 114 -5.28 -4.84 -3.49
C SER A 114 -4.90 -6.02 -2.60
N ALA A 115 -5.45 -7.19 -2.96
CA ALA A 115 -5.06 -8.49 -2.47
C ALA A 115 -4.90 -9.40 -3.70
N VAL A 116 -3.70 -9.39 -4.27
CA VAL A 116 -3.37 -10.14 -5.50
C VAL A 116 -2.34 -11.22 -5.20
N PRO A 117 -2.36 -12.36 -5.93
CA PRO A 117 -1.40 -13.43 -5.70
C PRO A 117 0.02 -13.00 -6.10
N ASN A 118 0.98 -13.32 -5.26
CA ASN A 118 2.41 -13.14 -5.51
C ASN A 118 3.08 -14.51 -5.46
N ASP A 119 3.94 -14.81 -6.42
CA ASP A 119 4.57 -16.12 -6.54
C ASP A 119 6.08 -16.04 -6.34
N LEU A 120 6.64 -16.96 -5.54
CA LEU A 120 8.09 -17.16 -5.47
C LEU A 120 8.50 -18.05 -6.64
N LEU A 121 9.26 -17.47 -7.56
CA LEU A 121 9.72 -18.10 -8.81
C LEU A 121 11.23 -18.29 -8.80
N THR A 122 11.73 -19.30 -9.51
CA THR A 122 13.15 -19.55 -9.66
C THR A 122 13.50 -20.15 -11.04
N THR A 123 14.72 -19.84 -11.51
CA THR A 123 15.36 -20.53 -12.66
C THR A 123 16.24 -21.70 -12.22
N ASN A 124 16.50 -21.85 -10.90
CA ASN A 124 17.36 -22.93 -10.41
C ASN A 124 16.59 -24.27 -10.44
N PRO A 125 16.96 -25.23 -11.31
CA PRO A 125 16.20 -26.47 -11.46
C PRO A 125 16.27 -27.38 -10.22
N ASP A 126 17.24 -27.16 -9.32
CA ASP A 126 17.40 -27.97 -8.11
C ASP A 126 16.52 -27.47 -6.94
N VAL A 127 15.97 -26.26 -7.03
CA VAL A 127 15.08 -25.69 -6.03
C VAL A 127 13.63 -26.05 -6.34
N LYS A 128 13.05 -27.01 -5.61
CA LYS A 128 11.63 -27.42 -5.71
C LYS A 128 10.79 -26.95 -4.54
N THR A 129 11.43 -26.74 -3.40
CA THR A 129 10.82 -26.28 -2.15
C THR A 129 11.68 -25.20 -1.50
N LEU A 130 11.17 -24.53 -0.49
CA LEU A 130 11.94 -23.53 0.26
C LEU A 130 13.21 -24.10 0.92
N LYS A 131 13.22 -25.41 1.24
CA LYS A 131 14.35 -26.08 1.89
C LYS A 131 15.55 -26.27 0.97
N ASP A 132 15.33 -26.21 -0.34
CA ASP A 132 16.35 -26.46 -1.36
C ASP A 132 17.19 -25.23 -1.66
N PHE A 133 16.75 -24.03 -1.21
CA PHE A 133 17.53 -22.80 -1.35
C PHE A 133 18.86 -22.89 -0.61
N GLY A 134 19.95 -22.57 -1.30
CA GLY A 134 21.32 -22.63 -0.78
C GLY A 134 22.10 -21.32 -0.95
N PRO A 135 23.38 -21.30 -0.51
CA PRO A 135 24.19 -20.07 -0.51
C PRO A 135 24.43 -19.44 -1.89
N GLY A 136 24.23 -20.21 -2.97
CA GLY A 136 24.33 -19.75 -4.35
C GLY A 136 23.10 -19.03 -4.88
N ASP A 137 21.97 -19.13 -4.17
CA ASP A 137 20.73 -18.54 -4.63
C ASP A 137 20.60 -17.07 -4.20
N ARG A 138 19.88 -16.29 -5.01
CA ARG A 138 19.56 -14.88 -4.74
C ARG A 138 18.11 -14.64 -5.10
N ILE A 139 17.34 -14.21 -4.10
CA ILE A 139 15.90 -14.00 -4.18
C ILE A 139 15.62 -12.50 -4.20
N ALA A 140 15.16 -11.98 -5.34
CA ALA A 140 14.73 -10.59 -5.43
C ALA A 140 13.42 -10.35 -4.67
N VAL A 141 13.38 -9.27 -3.90
CA VAL A 141 12.20 -8.73 -3.21
C VAL A 141 12.22 -7.20 -3.30
N PRO A 142 11.07 -6.50 -3.25
CA PRO A 142 11.03 -5.02 -3.34
C PRO A 142 11.83 -4.32 -2.23
N ALA A 143 11.75 -4.84 -1.00
CA ALA A 143 12.52 -4.35 0.15
C ALA A 143 12.83 -5.51 1.09
N VAL A 144 14.13 -5.72 1.37
CA VAL A 144 14.62 -6.80 2.24
C VAL A 144 14.06 -6.63 3.65
N LYS A 145 13.48 -7.71 4.19
CA LYS A 145 12.91 -7.78 5.56
C LYS A 145 11.72 -6.86 5.83
N VAL A 146 11.24 -6.12 4.86
CA VAL A 146 10.21 -5.07 5.07
C VAL A 146 9.00 -5.28 4.18
N SER A 147 9.19 -5.54 2.87
CA SER A 147 8.08 -5.70 1.92
C SER A 147 7.19 -6.90 2.25
N PRO A 148 5.91 -6.88 1.86
CA PRO A 148 5.00 -8.02 2.04
C PRO A 148 5.60 -9.34 1.53
N GLN A 149 6.29 -9.32 0.38
CA GLN A 149 6.97 -10.50 -0.18
C GLN A 149 8.08 -11.01 0.73
N ALA A 150 8.91 -10.12 1.30
CA ALA A 150 9.96 -10.51 2.23
C ALA A 150 9.39 -11.11 3.53
N ILE A 151 8.29 -10.54 4.05
CA ILE A 151 7.61 -11.06 5.24
C ILE A 151 6.93 -12.41 4.93
N MET A 152 6.28 -12.56 3.78
CA MET A 152 5.72 -13.85 3.37
C MET A 152 6.81 -14.93 3.19
N LEU A 153 7.98 -14.55 2.65
CA LEU A 153 9.13 -15.46 2.57
C LEU A 153 9.59 -15.93 3.97
N GLN A 154 9.64 -14.99 4.94
CA GLN A 154 9.97 -15.33 6.32
C GLN A 154 8.89 -16.23 6.98
N MET A 155 7.60 -15.95 6.71
CA MET A 155 6.51 -16.82 7.19
C MET A 155 6.66 -18.24 6.64
N ALA A 156 6.90 -18.36 5.34
CA ALA A 156 7.10 -19.65 4.68
C ALA A 156 8.36 -20.37 5.18
N ALA A 157 9.45 -19.66 5.44
CA ALA A 157 10.67 -20.20 6.04
C ALA A 157 10.44 -20.71 7.48
N GLN A 158 9.67 -19.94 8.28
CA GLN A 158 9.27 -20.37 9.63
C GLN A 158 8.48 -21.67 9.59
N ASP A 159 7.50 -21.77 8.71
CA ASP A 159 6.61 -22.94 8.63
C ASP A 159 7.36 -24.17 8.08
N ALA A 160 8.23 -23.98 7.07
CA ALA A 160 8.94 -25.08 6.44
C ALA A 160 10.18 -25.55 7.21
N MET A 161 10.90 -24.65 7.90
CA MET A 161 12.23 -24.89 8.46
C MET A 161 12.36 -24.54 9.95
N GLY A 162 11.35 -23.94 10.57
CA GLY A 162 11.38 -23.51 11.97
C GLY A 162 12.23 -22.26 12.24
N ASP A 163 12.75 -21.62 11.20
CA ASP A 163 13.60 -20.43 11.29
C ASP A 163 13.19 -19.40 10.24
N HIS A 164 12.54 -18.33 10.69
CA HIS A 164 12.04 -17.29 9.80
C HIS A 164 13.15 -16.52 9.09
N GLN A 165 14.37 -16.48 9.62
CA GLN A 165 15.49 -15.74 9.04
C GLN A 165 16.33 -16.60 8.07
N ARG A 166 15.99 -17.88 7.91
CA ARG A 166 16.78 -18.85 7.15
C ARG A 166 17.12 -18.39 5.73
N LEU A 167 16.23 -17.67 5.08
CA LEU A 167 16.39 -17.20 3.71
C LEU A 167 16.77 -15.71 3.62
N ASP A 168 16.83 -14.97 4.72
CA ASP A 168 17.10 -13.52 4.72
C ASP A 168 18.41 -13.17 4.03
N ALA A 169 19.48 -13.96 4.29
CA ALA A 169 20.81 -13.72 3.69
C ALA A 169 20.84 -13.92 2.17
N LEU A 170 19.84 -14.58 1.60
CA LEU A 170 19.69 -14.82 0.16
C LEU A 170 18.89 -13.71 -0.51
N THR A 171 18.20 -12.84 0.25
CA THR A 171 17.34 -11.80 -0.33
C THR A 171 18.15 -10.59 -0.82
N VAL A 172 17.73 -10.00 -1.94
CA VAL A 172 18.27 -8.76 -2.49
C VAL A 172 17.14 -7.79 -2.81
N ALA A 173 17.33 -6.50 -2.50
CA ALA A 173 16.34 -5.48 -2.82
C ALA A 173 16.43 -5.13 -4.32
N MET A 174 15.32 -5.28 -5.03
CA MET A 174 15.23 -4.97 -6.46
C MET A 174 13.80 -4.62 -6.84
N ARG A 175 13.62 -3.64 -7.74
CA ARG A 175 12.29 -3.33 -8.28
C ARG A 175 11.78 -4.52 -9.11
N PRO A 176 10.47 -4.83 -9.10
CA PRO A 176 9.95 -6.01 -9.79
C PRO A 176 10.33 -6.08 -11.28
N ALA A 177 10.23 -4.99 -12.01
CA ALA A 177 10.61 -4.96 -13.43
C ALA A 177 12.09 -5.28 -13.65
N ASP A 178 12.99 -4.75 -12.82
CA ASP A 178 14.45 -5.01 -12.90
C ASP A 178 14.76 -6.46 -12.52
N ALA A 179 14.06 -7.01 -11.50
CA ALA A 179 14.20 -8.39 -11.08
C ALA A 179 13.78 -9.37 -12.19
N THR A 180 12.67 -9.09 -12.88
CA THR A 180 12.23 -9.86 -14.05
C THR A 180 13.27 -9.88 -15.15
N VAL A 181 13.84 -8.72 -15.50
CA VAL A 181 14.91 -8.65 -16.50
C VAL A 181 16.14 -9.45 -16.06
N ALA A 182 16.57 -9.29 -14.80
CA ALA A 182 17.74 -10.00 -14.28
C ALA A 182 17.52 -11.52 -14.26
N LEU A 183 16.33 -11.99 -13.84
CA LEU A 183 15.94 -13.40 -13.81
C LEU A 183 15.96 -14.02 -15.21
N LEU A 184 15.30 -13.38 -16.18
CA LEU A 184 15.13 -13.91 -17.54
C LEU A 184 16.43 -13.84 -18.37
N THR A 185 17.30 -12.87 -18.11
CA THR A 185 18.60 -12.77 -18.80
C THR A 185 19.69 -13.67 -18.20
N GLY A 186 19.40 -14.31 -17.06
CA GLY A 186 20.38 -15.16 -16.36
C GLY A 186 21.51 -14.34 -15.72
N SER A 187 21.22 -13.12 -15.31
CA SER A 187 22.16 -12.28 -14.55
C SER A 187 22.58 -12.99 -13.27
N SER A 188 23.88 -12.94 -12.93
CA SER A 188 24.38 -13.53 -11.67
C SER A 188 23.85 -12.83 -10.40
N SER A 189 23.11 -11.73 -10.55
CA SER A 189 22.60 -10.96 -9.43
C SER A 189 21.39 -11.62 -8.75
N VAL A 190 20.52 -12.33 -9.51
CA VAL A 190 19.37 -13.06 -8.99
C VAL A 190 19.06 -14.27 -9.87
N ASN A 191 18.60 -15.34 -9.24
CA ASN A 191 18.05 -16.54 -9.90
C ASN A 191 16.65 -16.90 -9.37
N SER A 192 16.12 -16.06 -8.50
CA SER A 192 14.80 -16.24 -7.92
C SER A 192 14.16 -14.89 -7.64
N HIS A 193 12.83 -14.81 -7.76
CA HIS A 193 12.08 -13.57 -7.54
C HIS A 193 10.77 -13.89 -6.81
N PHE A 194 10.49 -13.20 -5.73
CA PHE A 194 9.16 -13.20 -5.17
C PHE A 194 8.34 -12.15 -5.91
N SER A 195 7.81 -12.60 -7.03
CA SER A 195 7.26 -11.77 -8.10
C SER A 195 5.81 -11.38 -7.85
N VAL A 196 5.33 -10.44 -8.67
CA VAL A 196 3.95 -9.94 -8.65
C VAL A 196 3.41 -9.88 -10.09
N PRO A 197 2.07 -9.91 -10.30
CA PRO A 197 1.51 -9.68 -11.63
C PRO A 197 1.85 -8.28 -12.17
N PRO A 198 2.10 -8.10 -13.46
CA PRO A 198 2.13 -9.12 -14.53
C PRO A 198 3.52 -9.74 -14.71
N PHE A 199 4.51 -9.38 -13.89
CA PHE A 199 5.90 -9.83 -14.00
C PHE A 199 6.02 -11.35 -13.80
N GLN A 200 5.26 -11.91 -12.85
CA GLN A 200 5.25 -13.36 -12.62
C GLN A 200 4.75 -14.15 -13.83
N GLU A 201 3.79 -13.62 -14.59
CA GLU A 201 3.30 -14.25 -15.82
C GLU A 201 4.33 -14.15 -16.94
N GLN A 202 5.03 -13.00 -17.05
CA GLN A 202 6.15 -12.85 -17.99
C GLN A 202 7.29 -13.82 -17.67
N GLU A 203 7.61 -14.01 -16.40
CA GLU A 203 8.65 -14.92 -15.93
C GLU A 203 8.25 -16.38 -16.17
N LEU A 204 7.02 -16.77 -15.85
CA LEU A 204 6.50 -18.13 -16.05
C LEU A 204 6.34 -18.52 -17.54
N ALA A 205 6.37 -17.57 -18.46
CA ALA A 205 6.41 -17.84 -19.89
C ALA A 205 7.75 -18.46 -20.34
N ASP A 206 8.85 -18.26 -19.59
CA ASP A 206 10.13 -18.94 -19.85
C ASP A 206 10.07 -20.35 -19.21
N PRO A 207 10.28 -21.43 -20.01
CA PRO A 207 10.21 -22.81 -19.53
C PRO A 207 11.28 -23.17 -18.47
N LYS A 208 12.29 -22.33 -18.28
CA LYS A 208 13.29 -22.50 -17.22
C LYS A 208 12.77 -22.00 -15.86
N VAL A 209 11.75 -21.17 -15.85
CA VAL A 209 11.19 -20.60 -14.62
C VAL A 209 10.07 -21.48 -14.10
N HIS A 210 10.09 -21.75 -12.80
CA HIS A 210 9.00 -22.47 -12.15
C HIS A 210 8.67 -21.87 -10.78
N ARG A 211 7.45 -22.15 -10.32
CA ARG A 211 6.95 -21.69 -9.02
C ARG A 211 7.41 -22.60 -7.89
N VAL A 212 7.92 -22.02 -6.83
CA VAL A 212 8.30 -22.67 -5.58
C VAL A 212 7.21 -22.53 -4.52
N ALA A 213 6.60 -21.36 -4.42
CA ALA A 213 5.53 -21.08 -3.47
C ALA A 213 4.59 -19.99 -3.97
N SER A 214 3.35 -19.96 -3.48
CA SER A 214 2.38 -18.89 -3.72
C SER A 214 2.04 -18.18 -2.41
N SER A 215 1.86 -16.86 -2.49
CA SER A 215 1.43 -16.06 -1.34
C SER A 215 0.09 -16.54 -0.77
N TYR A 216 -0.82 -17.02 -1.60
CA TYR A 216 -2.13 -17.48 -1.15
C TYR A 216 -2.03 -18.77 -0.33
N ASP A 217 -1.08 -19.66 -0.67
CA ASP A 217 -0.80 -20.85 0.15
C ASP A 217 -0.18 -20.46 1.49
N ILE A 218 0.79 -19.54 1.48
CA ILE A 218 1.44 -19.03 2.69
C ILE A 218 0.44 -18.31 3.61
N MET A 219 -0.43 -17.50 3.02
CA MET A 219 -1.41 -16.69 3.76
C MET A 219 -2.72 -17.44 4.06
N GLY A 220 -2.94 -18.62 3.49
CA GLY A 220 -4.19 -19.38 3.61
C GLY A 220 -5.35 -18.71 2.87
N GLY A 221 -5.06 -17.97 1.80
CA GLY A 221 -6.02 -17.27 0.96
C GLY A 221 -5.59 -15.83 0.64
N PRO A 222 -6.51 -15.02 0.06
CA PRO A 222 -6.24 -13.64 -0.27
C PRO A 222 -5.81 -12.81 0.93
N ALA A 223 -4.75 -12.03 0.77
CA ALA A 223 -4.27 -11.10 1.79
C ALA A 223 -3.93 -9.75 1.15
N THR A 224 -4.35 -8.67 1.79
CA THR A 224 -4.02 -7.31 1.35
C THR A 224 -2.52 -7.12 1.36
N VAL A 225 -1.99 -6.68 0.22
CA VAL A 225 -0.56 -6.41 0.04
C VAL A 225 -0.27 -4.92 -0.10
N VAL A 226 -1.23 -4.13 -0.62
CA VAL A 226 -1.10 -2.68 -0.81
C VAL A 226 -2.24 -1.93 -0.13
N VAL A 227 -1.87 -0.79 0.47
CA VAL A 227 -2.78 0.12 1.18
C VAL A 227 -2.44 1.57 0.82
N VAL A 228 -3.44 2.47 0.85
CA VAL A 228 -3.20 3.92 0.78
C VAL A 228 -2.96 4.45 2.18
N THR A 229 -1.79 5.06 2.38
CA THR A 229 -1.33 5.50 3.70
C THR A 229 -1.05 7.01 3.72
N THR A 230 -1.36 7.65 4.85
CA THR A 230 -1.04 9.06 5.13
C THR A 230 -0.69 9.27 6.59
N THR A 231 -0.20 10.48 6.94
CA THR A 231 0.06 10.87 8.33
C THR A 231 -1.17 11.45 9.00
N ALA A 232 -1.34 11.25 10.32
CA ALA A 232 -2.44 11.85 11.08
C ALA A 232 -2.43 13.39 10.98
N ARG A 233 -1.24 14.00 10.90
CA ARG A 233 -1.12 15.43 10.71
C ARG A 233 -1.74 15.90 9.40
N PHE A 234 -1.43 15.20 8.29
CA PHE A 234 -2.01 15.53 6.99
C PHE A 234 -3.51 15.24 6.97
N HIS A 235 -3.91 14.07 7.45
CA HIS A 235 -5.30 13.64 7.55
C HIS A 235 -6.19 14.67 8.28
N ASP A 236 -5.77 15.08 9.49
CA ASP A 236 -6.57 15.97 10.34
C ASP A 236 -6.62 17.41 9.80
N ALA A 237 -5.57 17.84 9.09
CA ALA A 237 -5.49 19.18 8.51
C ALA A 237 -6.20 19.31 7.16
N ASN A 238 -6.43 18.20 6.42
CA ASN A 238 -6.86 18.21 5.03
C ASN A 238 -8.04 17.27 4.74
N PRO A 239 -9.20 17.44 5.43
CA PRO A 239 -10.31 16.50 5.34
C PRO A 239 -10.94 16.40 3.95
N GLN A 240 -10.85 17.42 3.11
CA GLN A 240 -11.38 17.38 1.74
C GLN A 240 -10.44 16.60 0.83
N SER A 241 -9.12 16.74 1.00
CA SER A 241 -8.14 15.92 0.29
C SER A 241 -8.31 14.43 0.62
N ILE A 242 -8.56 14.08 1.89
CA ILE A 242 -8.83 12.69 2.30
C ILE A 242 -10.10 12.14 1.62
N LYS A 243 -11.17 12.92 1.58
CA LYS A 243 -12.41 12.53 0.90
C LYS A 243 -12.21 12.37 -0.62
N ALA A 244 -11.44 13.27 -1.23
CA ALA A 244 -11.13 13.20 -2.66
C ALA A 244 -10.30 11.96 -2.98
N GLU A 245 -9.32 11.63 -2.15
CA GLU A 245 -8.49 10.43 -2.29
C GLU A 245 -9.33 9.14 -2.22
N ARG A 246 -10.18 9.01 -1.21
CA ARG A 246 -11.10 7.86 -1.11
C ARG A 246 -12.05 7.76 -2.31
N CYS A 247 -12.67 8.87 -2.69
CA CYS A 247 -13.53 8.96 -3.86
C CYS A 247 -12.81 8.47 -5.13
N ALA A 248 -11.57 8.92 -5.34
CA ALA A 248 -10.77 8.55 -6.51
C ALA A 248 -10.41 7.06 -6.49
N LEU A 249 -10.01 6.54 -5.33
CA LEU A 249 -9.70 5.12 -5.14
C LEU A 249 -10.93 4.23 -5.41
N GLU A 250 -12.09 4.59 -4.87
CA GLU A 250 -13.35 3.85 -5.08
C GLU A 250 -13.76 3.84 -6.56
N ARG A 251 -13.61 4.98 -7.27
CA ARG A 251 -13.83 5.07 -8.71
C ARG A 251 -12.84 4.23 -9.52
N ALA A 252 -11.57 4.24 -9.12
CA ALA A 252 -10.54 3.42 -9.76
C ALA A 252 -10.82 1.93 -9.59
N ILE A 253 -11.11 1.48 -8.37
CA ILE A 253 -11.46 0.07 -8.08
C ILE A 253 -12.72 -0.35 -8.84
N LYS A 254 -13.71 0.53 -8.92
CA LYS A 254 -14.91 0.25 -9.71
C LYS A 254 -14.58 0.05 -11.18
N LEU A 255 -13.77 0.92 -11.80
CA LEU A 255 -13.34 0.77 -13.20
C LEU A 255 -12.57 -0.53 -13.41
N ILE A 256 -11.64 -0.87 -12.50
CA ILE A 256 -10.86 -2.11 -12.57
C ILE A 256 -11.77 -3.34 -12.56
N ASN A 257 -12.77 -3.36 -11.70
CA ASN A 257 -13.68 -4.51 -11.55
C ASN A 257 -14.71 -4.61 -12.69
N ASP A 258 -15.08 -3.48 -13.30
CA ASP A 258 -16.13 -3.42 -14.33
C ASP A 258 -15.58 -3.56 -15.76
N ASP A 259 -14.36 -3.07 -16.03
CA ASP A 259 -13.80 -3.01 -17.39
C ASP A 259 -12.32 -3.41 -17.43
N SER A 260 -12.08 -4.72 -17.49
CA SER A 260 -10.72 -5.27 -17.58
C SER A 260 -9.99 -4.85 -18.87
N ARG A 261 -10.71 -4.54 -19.94
CA ARG A 261 -10.10 -4.14 -21.22
C ARG A 261 -9.53 -2.73 -21.14
N GLU A 262 -10.32 -1.77 -20.65
CA GLU A 262 -9.85 -0.40 -20.46
C GLU A 262 -8.75 -0.37 -19.38
N THR A 263 -8.92 -1.13 -18.32
CA THR A 263 -7.92 -1.26 -17.26
C THR A 263 -6.58 -1.81 -17.76
N ALA A 264 -6.60 -2.82 -18.63
CA ALA A 264 -5.39 -3.35 -19.28
C ALA A 264 -4.71 -2.28 -20.15
N ARG A 265 -5.48 -1.49 -20.92
CA ARG A 265 -4.96 -0.39 -21.73
C ARG A 265 -4.28 0.67 -20.84
N ILE A 266 -4.93 1.07 -19.75
CA ILE A 266 -4.39 2.04 -18.79
C ILE A 266 -3.07 1.54 -18.20
N TYR A 267 -3.01 0.27 -17.79
CA TYR A 267 -1.78 -0.31 -17.25
C TYR A 267 -0.63 -0.25 -18.26
N LEU A 268 -0.88 -0.64 -19.52
CA LEU A 268 0.16 -0.61 -20.57
C LEU A 268 0.70 0.81 -20.80
N ASP A 269 -0.19 1.79 -20.84
CA ASP A 269 0.17 3.19 -21.03
C ASP A 269 1.03 3.71 -19.87
N GLU A 270 0.59 3.48 -18.63
CA GLU A 270 1.26 4.03 -17.42
C GLU A 270 2.55 3.30 -17.07
N ALA A 271 2.60 1.98 -17.25
CA ALA A 271 3.78 1.17 -16.99
C ALA A 271 4.78 1.18 -18.15
N HIS A 272 4.42 1.77 -19.31
CA HIS A 272 5.21 1.69 -20.55
C HIS A 272 5.61 0.25 -20.89
N ASP A 273 4.71 -0.71 -20.55
CA ASP A 273 4.95 -2.14 -20.79
C ASP A 273 4.71 -2.47 -22.26
N THR A 274 5.81 -2.77 -22.95
CA THR A 274 5.80 -3.18 -24.37
C THR A 274 5.91 -4.70 -24.55
N LYS A 275 5.98 -5.47 -23.45
CA LYS A 275 6.18 -6.92 -23.46
C LYS A 275 4.89 -7.70 -23.27
N THR A 276 3.96 -7.16 -22.47
CA THR A 276 2.69 -7.80 -22.19
C THR A 276 1.64 -7.34 -23.19
N SER A 277 0.91 -8.28 -23.79
CA SER A 277 -0.21 -7.92 -24.67
C SER A 277 -1.43 -7.48 -23.84
N GLN A 278 -2.29 -6.66 -24.44
CA GLN A 278 -3.54 -6.25 -23.79
C GLN A 278 -4.42 -7.48 -23.46
N ASP A 279 -4.49 -8.47 -24.35
CA ASP A 279 -5.26 -9.69 -24.13
C ASP A 279 -4.71 -10.52 -22.95
N SER A 280 -3.38 -10.61 -22.81
CA SER A 280 -2.77 -11.28 -21.67
C SER A 280 -3.09 -10.56 -20.34
N LEU A 281 -3.04 -9.22 -20.34
CA LEU A 281 -3.42 -8.44 -19.16
C LEU A 281 -4.91 -8.60 -18.82
N GLN A 282 -5.78 -8.63 -19.81
CA GLN A 282 -7.20 -8.90 -19.58
C GLN A 282 -7.43 -10.27 -18.94
N GLN A 283 -6.68 -11.31 -19.38
CA GLN A 283 -6.76 -12.64 -18.77
C GLN A 283 -6.29 -12.62 -17.31
N ILE A 284 -5.18 -11.93 -17.02
CA ILE A 284 -4.67 -11.77 -15.66
C ILE A 284 -5.71 -11.03 -14.78
N LEU A 285 -6.24 -9.92 -15.26
CA LEU A 285 -7.24 -9.13 -14.53
C LEU A 285 -8.57 -9.87 -14.35
N GLY A 286 -8.91 -10.79 -15.25
CA GLY A 286 -10.07 -11.67 -15.17
C GLY A 286 -9.92 -12.84 -14.21
N ASP A 287 -8.73 -13.07 -13.65
CA ASP A 287 -8.51 -14.09 -12.61
C ASP A 287 -9.23 -13.67 -11.31
N PRO A 288 -10.16 -14.50 -10.77
CA PRO A 288 -10.90 -14.16 -9.55
C PRO A 288 -10.02 -14.00 -8.30
N ARG A 289 -8.74 -14.37 -8.38
CA ARG A 289 -7.75 -14.14 -7.33
C ARG A 289 -7.20 -12.71 -7.34
N MET A 290 -7.39 -11.96 -8.43
CA MET A 290 -7.02 -10.55 -8.52
C MET A 290 -8.09 -9.70 -7.83
N ILE A 291 -7.88 -9.36 -6.57
CA ILE A 291 -8.88 -8.66 -5.76
C ILE A 291 -8.44 -7.20 -5.56
N TYR A 292 -9.28 -6.29 -5.99
CA TYR A 292 -9.16 -4.85 -5.73
C TYR A 292 -10.35 -4.41 -4.90
N ALA A 293 -10.08 -3.94 -3.68
CA ALA A 293 -11.13 -3.56 -2.73
C ALA A 293 -10.56 -2.63 -1.65
N THR A 294 -11.39 -1.73 -1.12
CA THR A 294 -11.05 -0.84 -0.02
C THR A 294 -11.00 -1.54 1.34
N ALA A 295 -11.71 -2.67 1.48
CA ALA A 295 -11.69 -3.49 2.69
C ALA A 295 -10.42 -4.36 2.77
N PRO A 296 -9.66 -4.34 3.87
CA PRO A 296 -8.48 -5.18 4.03
C PRO A 296 -8.85 -6.65 4.26
N ARG A 297 -7.98 -7.56 3.80
CA ARG A 297 -8.12 -9.02 3.95
C ARG A 297 -6.88 -9.62 4.61
N ASN A 298 -7.04 -10.48 5.60
CA ASN A 298 -5.95 -11.22 6.27
C ASN A 298 -4.78 -10.33 6.74
N LEU A 299 -4.99 -9.04 6.93
CA LEU A 299 -3.95 -8.08 7.28
C LEU A 299 -3.28 -8.44 8.61
N MET A 300 -4.09 -8.84 9.60
CA MET A 300 -3.58 -9.18 10.92
C MET A 300 -2.66 -10.40 10.92
N LYS A 301 -2.68 -11.25 9.88
CA LYS A 301 -1.74 -12.37 9.77
C LYS A 301 -0.30 -11.88 9.61
N PHE A 302 -0.05 -10.84 8.83
CA PHE A 302 1.25 -10.17 8.74
C PHE A 302 1.66 -9.58 10.08
N VAL A 303 0.78 -8.78 10.68
CA VAL A 303 1.05 -8.07 11.94
C VAL A 303 1.37 -9.05 13.08
N ASN A 304 0.57 -10.09 13.22
CA ASN A 304 0.75 -11.13 14.25
C ASN A 304 2.08 -11.86 14.07
N PHE A 305 2.45 -12.17 12.83
CA PHE A 305 3.74 -12.78 12.54
C PHE A 305 4.90 -11.85 12.89
N MET A 306 4.89 -10.62 12.37
CA MET A 306 5.95 -9.62 12.60
C MET A 306 6.14 -9.32 14.10
N TYR A 307 5.05 -9.25 14.88
CA TYR A 307 5.11 -9.10 16.32
C TYR A 307 5.71 -10.32 17.01
N ARG A 308 5.27 -11.53 16.66
CA ARG A 308 5.75 -12.79 17.24
C ARG A 308 7.25 -13.01 17.02
N VAL A 309 7.78 -12.60 15.88
CA VAL A 309 9.23 -12.72 15.57
C VAL A 309 10.04 -11.51 16.04
N GLY A 310 9.42 -10.55 16.72
CA GLY A 310 10.10 -9.39 17.33
C GLY A 310 10.45 -8.25 16.37
N GLN A 311 9.93 -8.27 15.16
CA GLN A 311 10.08 -7.16 14.20
C GLN A 311 9.25 -5.93 14.60
N LEU A 312 8.05 -6.15 15.14
CA LEU A 312 7.24 -5.09 15.74
C LEU A 312 7.41 -5.09 17.27
N LYS A 313 7.58 -3.90 17.85
CA LYS A 313 7.72 -3.73 19.31
C LYS A 313 6.39 -3.65 20.05
N SER A 314 5.32 -3.35 19.33
CA SER A 314 3.94 -3.35 19.82
C SER A 314 3.02 -3.89 18.73
N GLN A 315 1.83 -4.34 19.12
CA GLN A 315 0.86 -4.94 18.24
C GLN A 315 -0.46 -4.17 18.32
N PRO A 316 -1.08 -3.79 17.18
CA PRO A 316 -2.46 -3.32 17.16
C PRO A 316 -3.38 -4.46 17.62
N GLN A 317 -4.50 -4.11 18.28
CA GLN A 317 -5.48 -5.09 18.74
C GLN A 317 -6.32 -5.65 17.60
N SER A 318 -6.53 -4.83 16.57
CA SER A 318 -7.26 -5.18 15.37
C SER A 318 -6.72 -4.43 14.15
N TRP A 319 -7.10 -4.88 12.95
CA TRP A 319 -6.76 -4.16 11.73
C TRP A 319 -7.29 -2.71 11.74
N LYS A 320 -8.38 -2.42 12.45
CA LYS A 320 -8.97 -1.08 12.55
C LYS A 320 -8.03 -0.06 13.19
N ASP A 321 -7.15 -0.49 14.08
CA ASP A 321 -6.15 0.41 14.69
C ASP A 321 -5.16 0.98 13.67
N LEU A 322 -4.94 0.24 12.58
CA LEU A 322 -4.06 0.64 11.48
C LEU A 322 -4.74 1.56 10.46
N PHE A 323 -6.06 1.78 10.58
CA PHE A 323 -6.83 2.58 9.64
C PHE A 323 -7.41 3.83 10.31
N PHE A 324 -7.56 4.90 9.54
CA PHE A 324 -8.36 6.04 9.94
C PHE A 324 -9.86 5.67 9.98
N PRO A 325 -10.71 6.47 10.69
CA PRO A 325 -12.11 6.11 10.92
C PRO A 325 -12.91 5.77 9.66
N GLU A 326 -12.67 6.48 8.55
CA GLU A 326 -13.36 6.26 7.27
C GLU A 326 -13.09 4.89 6.65
N GLY A 327 -11.94 4.27 6.94
CA GLY A 327 -11.61 2.92 6.51
C GLY A 327 -12.10 1.82 7.45
N GLN A 328 -12.51 2.15 8.68
CA GLN A 328 -12.88 1.16 9.71
C GLN A 328 -14.30 0.61 9.55
N GLY A 329 -15.14 1.27 8.74
CA GLY A 329 -16.52 0.84 8.45
C GLY A 329 -16.62 -0.33 7.47
N GLU A 330 -15.52 -0.71 6.84
CA GLU A 330 -15.44 -1.80 5.89
C GLU A 330 -15.53 -3.18 6.59
N ASP A 331 -15.99 -4.19 5.83
CA ASP A 331 -16.03 -5.59 6.30
C ASP A 331 -14.65 -6.25 6.05
N GLY A 332 -13.66 -5.86 6.85
CA GLY A 332 -12.26 -6.23 6.71
C GLY A 332 -11.76 -7.23 7.75
N SER A 333 -10.52 -7.76 7.56
CA SER A 333 -9.90 -8.74 8.47
C SER A 333 -8.37 -8.61 8.59
#